data_b961e38e0f8fe6726a124e034e6d142b
#
_entry.id   b961e38e0f8fe6726a124e034e6d142b
#
_cell.length_a   1.000
_cell.length_b   1.000
_cell.length_c   1.000
_cell.angle_alpha   90.00
_cell.angle_beta   90.00
_cell.angle_gamma   90.00
#
_symmetry.space_group_name_H-M   'P 1'
#
loop_
_entity.id
_entity.type
_entity.pdbx_description
1 polymer ?
#
loop_
_entity_poly.entity_id
_entity_poly.type
_entity_poly.pdbx_seq_one_letter_code
_entity_poly.pdbx_strand_id
1 'polypeptide(L)'
;NSKSKEIGQLKSKRDSSDDVFKDLKVLSEKIKEHEKEQKELSLLLKNALLEIPNLPHSSCPVGKNEKDNIIVLEKEKKENCNFPLKDHTEIGKKLDILDFETSAKMSGTGFPLFKGKGALLERALINFMTDYHLNNFGYTEFFTPFLVKPDSALTTGQLPKFSEDMYHIEKDDLYLIPTAEVSLTNIHKDDLLSLSDLPKYYLGYSACFRREAGSYGKDTRGLLRVHQFNKVELVKFVEPKKSYEELDFLVKQATDILELLDLD
;
A
#
# COMPACT_ATOMS: atom_id res chain seq x y z
N ASN A 1 2.47 31.76 -30.53
CA ASN A 1 3.37 31.32 -31.64
C ASN A 1 3.20 32.03 -32.96
N SER A 2 2.00 32.46 -33.41
CA SER A 2 1.83 33.25 -34.65
C SER A 2 2.35 34.68 -34.47
N LYS A 3 1.99 35.35 -33.37
CA LYS A 3 2.45 36.73 -33.08
C LYS A 3 3.97 36.80 -32.81
N SER A 4 4.60 35.77 -32.28
CA SER A 4 6.07 35.73 -32.12
C SER A 4 6.82 35.62 -33.43
N LYS A 5 6.21 34.94 -34.45
CA LYS A 5 6.75 34.92 -35.82
C LYS A 5 6.55 36.25 -36.53
N GLU A 6 5.43 36.91 -36.32
CA GLU A 6 5.10 38.23 -36.85
C GLU A 6 6.07 39.32 -36.38
N ILE A 7 6.51 39.24 -35.11
CA ILE A 7 7.52 40.13 -34.53
C ILE A 7 8.90 39.92 -35.15
N GLY A 8 9.27 38.66 -35.42
CA GLY A 8 10.51 38.37 -36.12
C GLY A 8 10.55 39.07 -37.51
N GLN A 9 9.39 39.15 -38.15
CA GLN A 9 9.24 39.84 -39.45
C GLN A 9 9.10 41.36 -39.32
N LEU A 10 8.49 41.87 -38.23
CA LEU A 10 8.35 43.32 -37.99
C LEU A 10 9.65 43.96 -37.49
N LYS A 11 10.49 43.22 -36.73
CA LYS A 11 11.84 43.67 -36.37
C LYS A 11 12.75 43.93 -37.59
N SER A 12 12.45 43.32 -38.72
CA SER A 12 13.19 43.53 -39.98
C SER A 12 12.69 44.75 -40.77
N LYS A 13 11.49 45.27 -40.47
CA LYS A 13 10.90 46.47 -41.07
C LYS A 13 10.76 47.53 -39.97
N ARG A 14 11.68 48.48 -39.93
CA ARG A 14 11.83 49.58 -38.96
C ARG A 14 10.58 50.47 -38.74
N ASP A 15 9.36 49.91 -38.55
CA ASP A 15 8.15 50.72 -38.33
C ASP A 15 7.30 50.22 -37.16
N SER A 16 6.93 51.17 -36.30
CA SER A 16 5.92 51.15 -35.22
C SER A 16 5.86 49.89 -34.32
N SER A 17 6.90 49.68 -33.51
CA SER A 17 6.99 48.50 -32.65
C SER A 17 6.37 48.68 -31.24
N ASP A 18 6.09 49.90 -30.78
CA ASP A 18 5.74 50.15 -29.36
C ASP A 18 4.38 49.56 -28.93
N ASP A 19 3.36 49.63 -29.78
CA ASP A 19 2.04 49.09 -29.43
C ASP A 19 2.00 47.58 -29.50
N VAL A 20 2.70 46.97 -30.46
CA VAL A 20 2.86 45.52 -30.54
C VAL A 20 3.65 44.98 -29.34
N PHE A 21 4.68 45.71 -28.90
CA PHE A 21 5.43 45.35 -27.68
C PHE A 21 4.59 45.47 -26.41
N LYS A 22 3.72 46.48 -26.28
CA LYS A 22 2.76 46.60 -25.15
C LYS A 22 1.77 45.47 -25.15
N ASP A 23 1.15 45.14 -26.28
CA ASP A 23 0.21 44.02 -26.42
C ASP A 23 0.84 42.69 -26.04
N LEU A 24 2.11 42.48 -26.45
CA LEU A 24 2.84 41.26 -26.10
C LEU A 24 3.16 41.16 -24.60
N LYS A 25 3.52 42.29 -24.00
CA LYS A 25 3.77 42.34 -22.55
C LYS A 25 2.49 41.96 -21.79
N VAL A 26 1.37 42.60 -22.17
CA VAL A 26 0.03 42.28 -21.57
C VAL A 26 -0.33 40.81 -21.81
N LEU A 27 -0.10 40.29 -23.01
CA LEU A 27 -0.37 38.89 -23.33
C LEU A 27 0.52 37.95 -22.51
N SER A 28 1.81 38.29 -22.37
CA SER A 28 2.73 37.49 -21.53
C SER A 28 2.35 37.49 -20.05
N GLU A 29 1.89 38.63 -19.53
CA GLU A 29 1.38 38.73 -18.16
C GLU A 29 0.12 37.88 -17.96
N LYS A 30 -0.84 37.95 -18.88
CA LYS A 30 -2.04 37.09 -18.86
C LYS A 30 -1.71 35.63 -18.99
N ILE A 31 -0.75 35.23 -19.81
CA ILE A 31 -0.32 33.83 -19.91
C ILE A 31 0.24 33.35 -18.57
N LYS A 32 1.11 34.15 -17.93
CA LYS A 32 1.66 33.80 -16.61
C LYS A 32 0.57 33.68 -15.53
N GLU A 33 -0.41 34.56 -15.55
CA GLU A 33 -1.55 34.53 -14.64
C GLU A 33 -2.38 33.24 -14.84
N HIS A 34 -2.73 32.94 -16.09
CA HIS A 34 -3.46 31.72 -16.41
C HIS A 34 -2.67 30.43 -16.15
N GLU A 35 -1.35 30.44 -16.38
CA GLU A 35 -0.49 29.30 -16.03
C GLU A 35 -0.46 29.07 -14.50
N LYS A 36 -0.44 30.15 -13.71
CA LYS A 36 -0.53 30.07 -12.25
C LYS A 36 -1.89 29.51 -11.82
N GLU A 37 -2.98 30.07 -12.34
CA GLU A 37 -4.34 29.61 -12.06
C GLU A 37 -4.52 28.13 -12.46
N GLN A 38 -4.03 27.76 -13.64
CA GLN A 38 -4.07 26.37 -14.10
C GLN A 38 -3.35 25.41 -13.13
N LYS A 39 -2.17 25.79 -12.62
CA LYS A 39 -1.43 24.97 -11.65
C LYS A 39 -2.21 24.81 -10.34
N GLU A 40 -2.80 25.90 -9.84
CA GLU A 40 -3.62 25.87 -8.62
C GLU A 40 -4.85 24.99 -8.79
N LEU A 41 -5.60 25.17 -9.89
CA LEU A 41 -6.78 24.35 -10.21
C LEU A 41 -6.42 22.88 -10.45
N SER A 42 -5.30 22.60 -11.11
CA SER A 42 -4.83 21.23 -11.33
C SER A 42 -4.48 20.53 -10.02
N LEU A 43 -3.88 21.25 -9.07
CA LEU A 43 -3.59 20.71 -7.74
C LEU A 43 -4.87 20.44 -6.95
N LEU A 44 -5.82 21.38 -6.97
CA LEU A 44 -7.12 21.20 -6.31
C LEU A 44 -7.89 20.01 -6.89
N LEU A 45 -7.91 19.89 -8.22
CA LEU A 45 -8.56 18.77 -8.91
C LEU A 45 -7.87 17.43 -8.53
N LYS A 46 -6.54 17.38 -8.56
CA LYS A 46 -5.78 16.19 -8.15
C LYS A 46 -6.15 15.76 -6.72
N ASN A 47 -6.15 16.70 -5.78
CA ASN A 47 -6.48 16.42 -4.38
C ASN A 47 -7.92 15.91 -4.23
N ALA A 48 -8.87 16.55 -4.91
CA ALA A 48 -10.26 16.11 -4.89
C ALA A 48 -10.44 14.70 -5.48
N LEU A 49 -9.73 14.36 -6.56
CA LEU A 49 -9.78 13.03 -7.17
C LEU A 49 -9.18 11.94 -6.27
N LEU A 50 -8.18 12.27 -5.45
CA LEU A 50 -7.58 11.32 -4.50
C LEU A 50 -8.51 10.90 -3.36
N GLU A 51 -9.56 11.69 -3.08
CA GLU A 51 -10.60 11.37 -2.07
C GLU A 51 -11.71 10.48 -2.64
N ILE A 52 -11.80 10.33 -3.97
CA ILE A 52 -12.84 9.54 -4.61
C ILE A 52 -12.40 8.07 -4.65
N PRO A 53 -13.21 7.14 -4.09
CA PRO A 53 -12.93 5.71 -4.19
C PRO A 53 -12.91 5.23 -5.64
N ASN A 54 -12.12 4.18 -5.91
CA ASN A 54 -12.13 3.53 -7.21
C ASN A 54 -13.52 2.94 -7.53
N LEU A 55 -13.85 2.81 -8.82
CA LEU A 55 -15.08 2.17 -9.27
C LEU A 55 -15.05 0.67 -8.94
N PRO A 56 -16.06 0.15 -8.24
CA PRO A 56 -16.14 -1.26 -7.95
C PRO A 56 -16.40 -2.07 -9.23
N HIS A 57 -15.89 -3.30 -9.28
CA HIS A 57 -16.21 -4.21 -10.37
C HIS A 57 -17.70 -4.63 -10.30
N SER A 58 -18.28 -5.00 -11.45
CA SER A 58 -19.69 -5.39 -11.56
C SER A 58 -20.09 -6.63 -10.73
N SER A 59 -19.11 -7.45 -10.31
CA SER A 59 -19.35 -8.59 -9.41
C SER A 59 -19.52 -8.18 -7.94
N CYS A 60 -19.16 -6.94 -7.57
CA CYS A 60 -19.33 -6.48 -6.20
C CYS A 60 -20.81 -6.26 -5.90
N PRO A 61 -21.35 -6.80 -4.79
CA PRO A 61 -22.73 -6.57 -4.41
C PRO A 61 -22.95 -5.10 -4.03
N VAL A 62 -24.14 -4.61 -4.34
CA VAL A 62 -24.58 -3.30 -3.85
C VAL A 62 -25.12 -3.49 -2.43
N GLY A 63 -24.49 -2.85 -1.45
CA GLY A 63 -24.84 -3.00 -0.04
C GLY A 63 -24.65 -1.70 0.75
N LYS A 64 -25.14 -1.68 1.99
CA LYS A 64 -25.03 -0.54 2.92
C LYS A 64 -23.83 -0.68 3.86
N ASN A 65 -23.41 -1.90 4.15
CA ASN A 65 -22.32 -2.21 5.07
C ASN A 65 -21.77 -3.61 4.80
N GLU A 66 -20.76 -4.01 5.58
CA GLU A 66 -20.05 -5.29 5.45
C GLU A 66 -20.92 -6.55 5.56
N LYS A 67 -22.11 -6.46 6.17
CA LYS A 67 -23.04 -7.61 6.29
C LYS A 67 -23.72 -7.96 4.97
N ASP A 68 -23.68 -7.05 4.02
CA ASP A 68 -24.22 -7.25 2.69
C ASP A 68 -23.21 -7.92 1.75
N ASN A 69 -21.98 -8.18 2.21
CA ASN A 69 -20.96 -8.87 1.43
C ASN A 69 -21.33 -10.34 1.22
N ILE A 70 -21.07 -10.83 0.01
CA ILE A 70 -21.27 -12.23 -0.34
C ILE A 70 -20.02 -13.02 0.10
N ILE A 71 -20.24 -14.09 0.86
CA ILE A 71 -19.18 -15.05 1.20
C ILE A 71 -18.86 -15.83 -0.08
N VAL A 72 -17.64 -15.69 -0.59
CA VAL A 72 -17.17 -16.37 -1.82
C VAL A 72 -16.64 -17.77 -1.51
N LEU A 73 -15.99 -17.92 -0.37
CA LEU A 73 -15.40 -19.18 0.08
C LEU A 73 -15.50 -19.25 1.61
N GLU A 74 -15.99 -20.35 2.11
CA GLU A 74 -16.00 -20.68 3.54
C GLU A 74 -15.52 -22.12 3.70
N LYS A 75 -14.55 -22.34 4.59
CA LYS A 75 -14.09 -23.66 4.96
C LYS A 75 -14.85 -24.10 6.22
N GLU A 76 -15.32 -25.34 6.24
CA GLU A 76 -15.96 -25.91 7.42
C GLU A 76 -14.97 -25.89 8.59
N LYS A 77 -15.43 -25.41 9.75
CA LYS A 77 -14.64 -25.45 10.98
C LYS A 77 -14.40 -26.88 11.40
N LYS A 78 -13.18 -27.16 11.84
CA LYS A 78 -12.87 -28.43 12.49
C LYS A 78 -13.73 -28.61 13.73
N GLU A 79 -14.03 -29.86 14.05
CA GLU A 79 -14.87 -30.23 15.20
C GLU A 79 -14.44 -29.52 16.49
N ASN A 80 -15.43 -29.23 17.34
CA ASN A 80 -15.20 -28.58 18.62
C ASN A 80 -14.22 -29.38 19.48
N CYS A 81 -13.19 -28.73 19.98
CA CYS A 81 -12.27 -29.32 20.94
C CYS A 81 -13.04 -29.74 22.22
N ASN A 82 -12.78 -30.95 22.72
CA ASN A 82 -13.38 -31.48 23.95
C ASN A 82 -12.76 -30.87 25.24
N PHE A 83 -12.07 -29.74 25.13
CA PHE A 83 -11.43 -29.03 26.24
C PHE A 83 -11.64 -27.50 26.09
N PRO A 84 -11.61 -26.76 27.23
CA PRO A 84 -11.74 -25.30 27.15
C PRO A 84 -10.57 -24.69 26.41
N LEU A 85 -10.89 -23.92 25.36
CA LEU A 85 -9.90 -23.18 24.58
C LEU A 85 -9.36 -22.01 25.41
N LYS A 86 -8.05 -21.81 25.33
CA LYS A 86 -7.33 -20.66 25.88
C LYS A 86 -6.99 -19.69 24.78
N ASP A 87 -6.99 -18.41 25.09
CA ASP A 87 -6.55 -17.41 24.14
C ASP A 87 -5.01 -17.40 23.97
N HIS A 88 -4.56 -16.78 22.89
CA HIS A 88 -3.15 -16.73 22.53
C HIS A 88 -2.29 -16.00 23.58
N THR A 89 -2.84 -15.05 24.33
CA THR A 89 -2.08 -14.32 25.36
C THR A 89 -1.82 -15.23 26.58
N GLU A 90 -2.83 -16.02 26.98
CA GLU A 90 -2.68 -16.99 28.06
C GLU A 90 -1.71 -18.10 27.67
N ILE A 91 -1.83 -18.61 26.44
CA ILE A 91 -0.93 -19.66 25.93
C ILE A 91 0.50 -19.11 25.82
N GLY A 92 0.67 -17.93 25.24
CA GLY A 92 1.97 -17.29 25.05
C GLY A 92 2.70 -17.01 26.35
N LYS A 93 1.96 -16.56 27.38
CA LYS A 93 2.49 -16.35 28.72
C LYS A 93 2.86 -17.69 29.39
N LYS A 94 2.00 -18.70 29.32
CA LYS A 94 2.26 -20.02 29.92
C LYS A 94 3.47 -20.71 29.28
N LEU A 95 3.66 -20.59 27.99
CA LEU A 95 4.79 -21.17 27.26
C LEU A 95 6.05 -20.28 27.30
N ASP A 96 5.95 -19.11 27.90
CA ASP A 96 7.03 -18.12 27.98
C ASP A 96 7.59 -17.71 26.60
N ILE A 97 6.70 -17.54 25.62
CA ILE A 97 7.04 -17.20 24.22
C ILE A 97 6.59 -15.80 23.81
N LEU A 98 5.71 -15.15 24.59
CA LEU A 98 5.23 -13.79 24.42
C LEU A 98 5.39 -13.00 25.72
N ASP A 99 5.90 -11.75 25.61
CA ASP A 99 6.12 -10.88 26.77
C ASP A 99 5.65 -9.44 26.48
N PHE A 100 4.37 -9.21 26.64
CA PHE A 100 3.76 -7.90 26.42
C PHE A 100 4.15 -6.86 27.48
N GLU A 101 4.45 -7.29 28.71
CA GLU A 101 4.81 -6.38 29.80
C GLU A 101 6.19 -5.74 29.55
N THR A 102 7.15 -6.56 29.14
CA THR A 102 8.50 -6.06 28.79
C THR A 102 8.45 -5.21 27.50
N SER A 103 7.67 -5.61 26.51
CA SER A 103 7.49 -4.83 25.32
C SER A 103 6.89 -3.44 25.59
N ALA A 104 5.89 -3.37 26.46
CA ALA A 104 5.27 -2.10 26.85
C ALA A 104 6.25 -1.13 27.54
N LYS A 105 7.26 -1.62 28.24
CA LYS A 105 8.33 -0.79 28.82
C LYS A 105 9.21 -0.15 27.73
N MET A 106 9.39 -0.83 26.59
CA MET A 106 10.26 -0.36 25.51
C MET A 106 9.53 0.57 24.55
N SER A 107 8.32 0.21 24.16
CA SER A 107 7.63 0.84 23.02
C SER A 107 6.19 1.28 23.30
N GLY A 108 5.68 1.04 24.51
CA GLY A 108 4.28 1.21 24.83
C GLY A 108 3.44 -0.04 24.50
N THR A 109 2.13 0.07 24.68
CA THR A 109 1.19 -1.03 24.39
C THR A 109 1.05 -1.25 22.89
N GLY A 110 0.64 -2.45 22.48
CA GLY A 110 0.41 -2.77 21.06
C GLY A 110 1.66 -3.16 20.27
N PHE A 111 2.80 -3.35 20.93
CA PHE A 111 3.99 -3.94 20.31
C PHE A 111 4.22 -5.34 20.87
N PRO A 112 4.29 -6.39 20.04
CA PRO A 112 4.58 -7.73 20.52
C PRO A 112 6.08 -7.93 20.78
N LEU A 113 6.40 -8.71 21.82
CA LEU A 113 7.75 -9.22 22.04
C LEU A 113 7.71 -10.74 22.05
N PHE A 114 8.25 -11.32 21.01
CA PHE A 114 8.47 -12.76 20.93
C PHE A 114 9.81 -13.12 21.56
N LYS A 115 9.86 -14.18 22.34
CA LYS A 115 11.13 -14.65 22.92
C LYS A 115 11.31 -16.16 22.82
N GLY A 116 12.56 -16.62 22.83
CA GLY A 116 12.87 -18.04 22.79
C GLY A 116 12.21 -18.78 21.62
N LYS A 117 11.40 -19.79 21.93
CA LYS A 117 10.66 -20.55 20.92
C LYS A 117 9.62 -19.73 20.16
N GLY A 118 9.09 -18.67 20.74
CA GLY A 118 8.19 -17.73 20.03
C GLY A 118 8.92 -17.00 18.91
N ALA A 119 10.09 -16.45 19.17
CA ALA A 119 10.91 -15.81 18.15
C ALA A 119 11.40 -16.80 17.07
N LEU A 120 11.66 -18.05 17.47
CA LEU A 120 11.99 -19.12 16.50
C LEU A 120 10.80 -19.44 15.61
N LEU A 121 9.58 -19.56 16.16
CA LEU A 121 8.36 -19.82 15.41
C LEU A 121 8.06 -18.69 14.41
N GLU A 122 8.15 -17.44 14.84
CA GLU A 122 7.95 -16.27 13.97
C GLU A 122 8.88 -16.33 12.75
N ARG A 123 10.17 -16.55 12.99
CA ARG A 123 11.15 -16.68 11.90
C ARG A 123 10.89 -17.91 11.03
N ALA A 124 10.49 -19.02 11.62
CA ALA A 124 10.18 -20.25 10.88
C ALA A 124 8.96 -20.06 9.96
N LEU A 125 7.92 -19.34 10.41
CA LEU A 125 6.76 -19.01 9.60
C LEU A 125 7.12 -18.08 8.43
N ILE A 126 7.94 -17.05 8.66
CA ILE A 126 8.43 -16.17 7.61
C ILE A 126 9.17 -16.97 6.53
N ASN A 127 10.13 -17.80 6.94
CA ASN A 127 10.91 -18.62 6.00
C ASN A 127 10.00 -19.62 5.26
N PHE A 128 9.11 -20.30 5.96
CA PHE A 128 8.20 -21.27 5.38
C PHE A 128 7.30 -20.64 4.29
N MET A 129 6.65 -19.51 4.59
CA MET A 129 5.81 -18.81 3.63
C MET A 129 6.61 -18.30 2.42
N THR A 130 7.81 -17.76 2.67
CA THR A 130 8.70 -17.28 1.62
C THR A 130 9.14 -18.42 0.72
N ASP A 131 9.74 -19.48 1.29
CA ASP A 131 10.27 -20.62 0.54
C ASP A 131 9.17 -21.36 -0.21
N TYR A 132 7.98 -21.50 0.37
CA TYR A 132 6.85 -22.15 -0.28
C TYR A 132 6.47 -21.44 -1.59
N HIS A 133 6.32 -20.11 -1.55
CA HIS A 133 5.94 -19.36 -2.74
C HIS A 133 7.06 -19.28 -3.79
N LEU A 134 8.30 -19.13 -3.36
CA LEU A 134 9.45 -19.12 -4.26
C LEU A 134 9.59 -20.45 -5.01
N ASN A 135 9.50 -21.57 -4.29
CA ASN A 135 9.77 -22.89 -4.86
C ASN A 135 8.62 -23.43 -5.73
N ASN A 136 7.36 -23.02 -5.46
CA ASN A 136 6.20 -23.58 -6.14
C ASN A 136 5.59 -22.70 -7.21
N PHE A 137 5.80 -21.38 -7.17
CA PHE A 137 5.06 -20.45 -8.03
C PHE A 137 5.92 -19.46 -8.82
N GLY A 138 7.24 -19.58 -8.73
CA GLY A 138 8.16 -18.77 -9.54
C GLY A 138 8.21 -17.29 -9.16
N TYR A 139 7.94 -16.95 -7.91
CA TYR A 139 8.13 -15.59 -7.41
C TYR A 139 9.60 -15.20 -7.38
N THR A 140 9.86 -13.92 -7.58
CA THR A 140 11.17 -13.30 -7.31
C THR A 140 11.11 -12.62 -5.96
N GLU A 141 12.01 -12.98 -5.05
CA GLU A 141 12.12 -12.37 -3.73
C GLU A 141 12.80 -11.00 -3.81
N PHE A 142 12.24 -10.02 -3.08
CA PHE A 142 12.82 -8.71 -2.88
C PHE A 142 12.90 -8.38 -1.39
N PHE A 143 14.04 -7.93 -0.94
CA PHE A 143 14.20 -7.30 0.35
C PHE A 143 14.21 -5.79 0.16
N THR A 144 13.07 -5.16 0.44
CA THR A 144 12.81 -3.75 0.12
C THR A 144 13.07 -2.82 1.32
N PRO A 145 13.30 -1.52 1.08
CA PRO A 145 13.29 -0.52 2.14
C PRO A 145 11.96 -0.47 2.89
N PHE A 146 12.00 -0.31 4.21
CA PHE A 146 10.81 -0.14 5.06
C PHE A 146 10.42 1.34 5.26
N LEU A 147 11.28 2.26 4.83
CA LEU A 147 11.04 3.69 4.79
C LEU A 147 10.85 4.13 3.35
N VAL A 148 9.73 4.80 3.08
CA VAL A 148 9.35 5.23 1.74
C VAL A 148 9.01 6.71 1.70
N LYS A 149 9.16 7.33 0.53
CA LYS A 149 8.73 8.71 0.29
C LYS A 149 7.20 8.81 0.28
N PRO A 150 6.62 10.00 0.59
CA PRO A 150 5.17 10.22 0.52
C PRO A 150 4.55 9.78 -0.80
N ASP A 151 5.23 10.05 -1.90
CA ASP A 151 4.76 9.73 -3.23
C ASP A 151 4.62 8.21 -3.48
N SER A 152 5.48 7.38 -2.86
CA SER A 152 5.33 5.93 -2.92
C SER A 152 4.12 5.42 -2.13
N ALA A 153 3.80 6.05 -1.01
CA ALA A 153 2.60 5.74 -0.25
C ALA A 153 1.32 6.25 -0.95
N LEU A 154 1.43 7.33 -1.73
CA LEU A 154 0.35 7.87 -2.53
C LEU A 154 -0.03 6.92 -3.68
N THR A 155 0.96 6.37 -4.39
CA THR A 155 0.73 5.49 -5.55
C THR A 155 0.04 4.18 -5.21
N THR A 156 0.10 3.74 -3.94
CA THR A 156 -0.59 2.54 -3.44
C THR A 156 -1.86 2.86 -2.65
N GLY A 157 -2.32 4.11 -2.63
CA GLY A 157 -3.55 4.53 -1.99
C GLY A 157 -3.50 4.57 -0.45
N GLN A 158 -2.31 4.51 0.15
CA GLN A 158 -2.14 4.70 1.59
C GLN A 158 -2.34 6.17 1.96
N LEU A 159 -1.81 7.08 1.17
CA LEU A 159 -2.02 8.51 1.30
C LEU A 159 -3.01 9.01 0.23
N PRO A 160 -3.81 10.05 0.51
CA PRO A 160 -3.93 10.77 1.79
C PRO A 160 -4.80 10.03 2.84
N LYS A 161 -5.60 9.05 2.45
CA LYS A 161 -6.69 8.45 3.22
C LYS A 161 -6.27 7.90 4.59
N PHE A 162 -5.11 7.24 4.67
CA PHE A 162 -4.62 6.59 5.89
C PHE A 162 -3.45 7.35 6.53
N SER A 163 -3.34 8.66 6.31
CA SER A 163 -2.24 9.48 6.86
C SER A 163 -2.13 9.39 8.38
N GLU A 164 -3.26 9.31 9.10
CA GLU A 164 -3.30 9.19 10.55
C GLU A 164 -2.86 7.79 11.05
N ASP A 165 -3.00 6.77 10.21
CA ASP A 165 -2.60 5.39 10.53
C ASP A 165 -1.14 5.09 10.22
N MET A 166 -0.45 5.96 9.48
CA MET A 166 0.95 5.78 9.13
C MET A 166 1.89 6.46 10.12
N TYR A 167 3.03 5.84 10.39
CA TYR A 167 4.14 6.47 11.11
C TYR A 167 4.94 7.35 10.14
N HIS A 168 4.98 8.65 10.40
CA HIS A 168 5.70 9.64 9.62
C HIS A 168 6.93 10.16 10.37
N ILE A 169 8.08 10.18 9.69
CA ILE A 169 9.32 10.76 10.18
C ILE A 169 9.44 12.15 9.54
N GLU A 170 8.94 13.16 10.24
CA GLU A 170 8.83 14.54 9.71
C GLU A 170 10.17 15.13 9.24
N LYS A 171 11.25 14.84 9.96
CA LYS A 171 12.59 15.40 9.67
C LYS A 171 13.10 14.99 8.28
N ASP A 172 12.81 13.76 7.86
CA ASP A 172 13.33 13.17 6.62
C ASP A 172 12.25 13.08 5.55
N ASP A 173 11.00 13.43 5.90
CA ASP A 173 9.79 13.26 5.08
C ASP A 173 9.66 11.82 4.55
N LEU A 174 9.77 10.85 5.46
CA LEU A 174 9.64 9.44 5.17
C LEU A 174 8.55 8.79 6.01
N TYR A 175 7.90 7.78 5.44
CA TYR A 175 6.89 6.97 6.10
C TYR A 175 7.39 5.55 6.32
N LEU A 176 7.12 4.97 7.50
CA LEU A 176 7.25 3.54 7.73
C LEU A 176 6.10 2.82 6.97
N ILE A 177 6.44 1.78 6.24
CA ILE A 177 5.46 1.04 5.43
C ILE A 177 4.48 0.26 6.31
N PRO A 178 3.16 0.31 6.02
CA PRO A 178 2.16 -0.53 6.66
C PRO A 178 2.08 -1.94 6.04
N THR A 179 2.77 -2.15 4.92
CA THR A 179 2.79 -3.36 4.09
C THR A 179 3.93 -3.27 3.07
N ALA A 180 4.57 -4.39 2.76
CA ALA A 180 5.58 -4.46 1.70
C ALA A 180 5.00 -4.16 0.30
N GLU A 181 3.67 -4.22 0.14
CA GLU A 181 2.96 -3.81 -1.07
C GLU A 181 3.44 -2.43 -1.55
N VAL A 182 3.58 -1.45 -0.62
CA VAL A 182 4.04 -0.11 -0.97
C VAL A 182 5.39 -0.13 -1.68
N SER A 183 6.35 -0.86 -1.14
CA SER A 183 7.69 -0.92 -1.71
C SER A 183 7.73 -1.76 -2.98
N LEU A 184 7.09 -2.93 -2.99
CA LEU A 184 7.09 -3.86 -4.13
C LEU A 184 6.39 -3.28 -5.36
N THR A 185 5.25 -2.61 -5.17
CA THR A 185 4.50 -2.00 -6.27
C THR A 185 5.27 -0.85 -6.89
N ASN A 186 6.04 -0.10 -6.09
CA ASN A 186 6.85 1.01 -6.56
C ASN A 186 8.17 0.60 -7.25
N ILE A 187 8.50 -0.68 -7.34
CA ILE A 187 9.65 -1.16 -8.13
C ILE A 187 9.52 -0.69 -9.59
N HIS A 188 8.29 -0.69 -10.12
CA HIS A 188 7.99 -0.26 -11.48
C HIS A 188 7.29 1.10 -11.55
N LYS A 189 7.48 1.94 -10.53
CA LYS A 189 6.96 3.29 -10.57
C LYS A 189 7.55 4.06 -11.75
N ASP A 190 6.68 4.70 -12.53
CA ASP A 190 7.02 5.46 -13.74
C ASP A 190 7.64 4.62 -14.89
N ASP A 191 7.67 3.28 -14.76
CA ASP A 191 8.09 2.39 -15.84
C ASP A 191 6.94 2.11 -16.80
N LEU A 192 7.29 1.94 -18.09
CA LEU A 192 6.41 1.41 -19.12
C LEU A 192 6.79 -0.04 -19.41
N LEU A 193 6.01 -0.99 -18.90
CA LEU A 193 6.23 -2.41 -19.13
C LEU A 193 5.58 -2.85 -20.46
N SER A 194 6.29 -3.66 -21.22
CA SER A 194 5.73 -4.32 -22.42
C SER A 194 4.98 -5.59 -22.01
N LEU A 195 4.08 -6.09 -22.89
CA LEU A 195 3.38 -7.35 -22.64
C LEU A 195 4.34 -8.55 -22.53
N SER A 196 5.50 -8.49 -23.20
CA SER A 196 6.54 -9.51 -23.10
C SER A 196 7.26 -9.55 -21.74
N ASP A 197 7.14 -8.47 -20.95
CA ASP A 197 7.72 -8.38 -19.61
C ASP A 197 6.82 -9.01 -18.55
N LEU A 198 5.57 -9.33 -18.90
CA LEU A 198 4.55 -9.87 -18.01
C LEU A 198 4.31 -11.36 -18.23
N PRO A 199 3.89 -12.12 -17.22
CA PRO A 199 3.66 -11.67 -15.84
C PRO A 199 4.96 -11.53 -15.04
N LYS A 200 4.93 -10.69 -13.98
CA LYS A 200 5.98 -10.61 -12.95
C LYS A 200 5.36 -10.92 -11.60
N TYR A 201 5.93 -11.85 -10.86
CA TYR A 201 5.49 -12.26 -9.53
C TYR A 201 6.58 -11.90 -8.53
N TYR A 202 6.26 -11.02 -7.60
CA TYR A 202 7.18 -10.49 -6.60
C TYR A 202 6.72 -10.86 -5.21
N LEU A 203 7.66 -11.24 -4.38
CA LEU A 203 7.47 -11.56 -2.99
C LEU A 203 8.42 -10.71 -2.14
N GLY A 204 7.94 -10.22 -1.01
CA GLY A 204 8.79 -9.53 -0.05
C GLY A 204 8.32 -9.72 1.38
N TYR A 205 9.27 -10.06 2.24
CA TYR A 205 9.08 -9.99 3.69
C TYR A 205 9.36 -8.57 4.18
N SER A 206 8.53 -8.08 5.09
CA SER A 206 8.80 -6.85 5.83
C SER A 206 8.22 -6.84 7.24
N ALA A 207 8.84 -6.09 8.13
CA ALA A 207 8.12 -5.51 9.24
C ALA A 207 7.14 -4.46 8.71
N CYS A 208 5.94 -4.44 9.27
CA CYS A 208 4.85 -3.53 8.90
C CYS A 208 4.46 -2.70 10.12
N PHE A 209 4.12 -1.42 9.90
CA PHE A 209 3.87 -0.47 10.97
C PHE A 209 2.54 0.24 10.76
N ARG A 210 1.66 0.20 11.78
CA ARG A 210 0.34 0.85 11.76
C ARG A 210 0.07 1.54 13.09
N ARG A 211 -0.43 2.77 13.05
CA ARG A 211 -0.79 3.50 14.29
C ARG A 211 -2.11 3.02 14.89
N GLU A 212 -2.92 2.29 14.11
CA GLU A 212 -4.24 1.78 14.52
C GLU A 212 -5.15 2.90 15.10
N ALA A 213 -5.09 4.10 14.50
CA ALA A 213 -5.76 5.31 15.00
C ALA A 213 -7.29 5.15 15.10
N GLY A 214 -7.90 4.31 14.27
CA GLY A 214 -9.33 4.01 14.27
C GLY A 214 -9.77 2.81 15.10
N SER A 215 -8.94 2.29 16.01
CA SER A 215 -9.21 1.01 16.71
C SER A 215 -10.12 1.11 17.94
N TYR A 216 -10.66 2.28 18.27
CA TYR A 216 -11.56 2.48 19.40
C TYR A 216 -12.77 1.53 19.37
N GLY A 217 -12.96 0.75 20.46
CA GLY A 217 -14.05 -0.21 20.58
C GLY A 217 -13.84 -1.57 19.87
N LYS A 218 -12.68 -1.80 19.24
CA LYS A 218 -12.30 -3.11 18.68
C LYS A 218 -11.43 -3.89 19.67
N ASP A 219 -11.44 -5.23 19.54
CA ASP A 219 -10.55 -6.06 20.36
C ASP A 219 -9.10 -5.83 19.97
N THR A 220 -8.35 -5.18 20.87
CA THR A 220 -6.93 -4.84 20.70
C THR A 220 -6.02 -5.71 21.57
N ARG A 221 -6.57 -6.76 22.22
CA ARG A 221 -5.82 -7.60 23.13
C ARG A 221 -4.83 -8.50 22.40
N GLY A 222 -3.62 -8.57 22.94
CA GLY A 222 -2.57 -9.49 22.46
C GLY A 222 -2.08 -9.15 21.05
N LEU A 223 -2.16 -10.12 20.14
CA LEU A 223 -1.68 -10.03 18.77
C LEU A 223 -2.74 -9.61 17.73
N LEU A 224 -3.99 -9.40 18.15
CA LEU A 224 -5.10 -9.13 17.22
C LEU A 224 -4.96 -7.78 16.51
N ARG A 225 -4.47 -6.75 17.22
CA ARG A 225 -4.15 -5.45 16.65
C ARG A 225 -2.89 -4.90 17.27
N VAL A 226 -1.89 -4.75 16.46
CA VAL A 226 -0.54 -4.36 16.90
C VAL A 226 0.02 -3.28 16.01
N HIS A 227 0.86 -2.42 16.58
CA HIS A 227 1.53 -1.33 15.88
C HIS A 227 2.67 -1.79 14.98
N GLN A 228 3.21 -2.99 15.26
CA GLN A 228 4.25 -3.62 14.45
C GLN A 228 3.96 -5.11 14.33
N PHE A 229 4.06 -5.63 13.11
CA PHE A 229 3.93 -7.06 12.79
C PHE A 229 4.77 -7.40 11.58
N ASN A 230 4.96 -8.69 11.34
CA ASN A 230 5.67 -9.20 10.17
C ASN A 230 4.70 -9.70 9.11
N LYS A 231 5.01 -9.48 7.83
CA LYS A 231 4.19 -9.92 6.70
C LYS A 231 5.05 -10.38 5.54
N VAL A 232 4.68 -11.49 4.94
CA VAL A 232 5.15 -11.92 3.62
C VAL A 232 4.11 -11.49 2.61
N GLU A 233 4.48 -10.61 1.69
CA GLU A 233 3.61 -9.98 0.71
C GLU A 233 3.81 -10.57 -0.66
N LEU A 234 2.72 -10.80 -1.39
CA LEU A 234 2.72 -11.25 -2.77
C LEU A 234 2.16 -10.15 -3.67
N VAL A 235 2.91 -9.75 -4.69
CA VAL A 235 2.48 -8.75 -5.69
C VAL A 235 2.66 -9.32 -7.07
N LYS A 236 1.65 -9.19 -7.93
CA LYS A 236 1.70 -9.63 -9.32
C LYS A 236 1.46 -8.47 -10.27
N PHE A 237 2.34 -8.30 -11.24
CA PHE A 237 2.15 -7.42 -12.39
C PHE A 237 1.72 -8.28 -13.56
N VAL A 238 0.53 -8.05 -14.07
CA VAL A 238 -0.10 -8.95 -15.04
C VAL A 238 -0.79 -8.17 -16.15
N GLU A 239 -1.07 -8.84 -17.27
CA GLU A 239 -1.91 -8.26 -18.32
C GLU A 239 -3.30 -7.90 -17.76
N PRO A 240 -3.84 -6.70 -18.01
CA PRO A 240 -5.12 -6.25 -17.44
C PRO A 240 -6.28 -7.23 -17.66
N LYS A 241 -6.33 -7.91 -18.81
CA LYS A 241 -7.38 -8.89 -19.12
C LYS A 241 -7.33 -10.16 -18.27
N LYS A 242 -6.18 -10.46 -17.66
CA LYS A 242 -5.94 -11.64 -16.82
C LYS A 242 -5.98 -11.34 -15.32
N SER A 243 -6.24 -10.07 -14.94
CA SER A 243 -6.11 -9.63 -13.55
C SER A 243 -7.02 -10.39 -12.57
N TYR A 244 -8.25 -10.74 -12.98
CA TYR A 244 -9.16 -11.50 -12.11
C TYR A 244 -8.80 -12.97 -12.00
N GLU A 245 -8.36 -13.60 -13.09
CA GLU A 245 -7.83 -14.96 -13.07
C GLU A 245 -6.60 -15.06 -12.14
N GLU A 246 -5.70 -14.09 -12.24
CA GLU A 246 -4.53 -14.01 -11.39
C GLU A 246 -4.86 -13.66 -9.92
N LEU A 247 -5.94 -12.91 -9.68
CA LEU A 247 -6.45 -12.68 -8.33
C LEU A 247 -6.95 -13.98 -7.70
N ASP A 248 -7.75 -14.76 -8.41
CA ASP A 248 -8.24 -16.06 -7.94
C ASP A 248 -7.08 -17.01 -7.63
N PHE A 249 -6.06 -17.02 -8.49
CA PHE A 249 -4.86 -17.80 -8.27
C PHE A 249 -4.04 -17.31 -7.06
N LEU A 250 -3.95 -16.00 -6.85
CA LEU A 250 -3.28 -15.42 -5.68
C LEU A 250 -4.00 -15.75 -4.38
N VAL A 251 -5.36 -15.71 -4.38
CA VAL A 251 -6.16 -16.15 -3.23
C VAL A 251 -5.88 -17.61 -2.90
N LYS A 252 -5.85 -18.49 -3.92
CA LYS A 252 -5.51 -19.90 -3.72
C LYS A 252 -4.11 -20.06 -3.11
N GLN A 253 -3.10 -19.37 -3.61
CA GLN A 253 -1.74 -19.42 -3.08
C GLN A 253 -1.66 -18.98 -1.61
N ALA A 254 -2.46 -17.99 -1.21
CA ALA A 254 -2.53 -17.54 0.18
C ALA A 254 -3.25 -18.56 1.08
N THR A 255 -4.33 -19.17 0.59
CA THR A 255 -5.08 -20.20 1.34
C THR A 255 -4.30 -21.52 1.47
N ASP A 256 -3.45 -21.87 0.51
CA ASP A 256 -2.58 -23.04 0.60
C ASP A 256 -1.70 -23.02 1.86
N ILE A 257 -1.26 -21.84 2.32
CA ILE A 257 -0.50 -21.69 3.56
C ILE A 257 -1.32 -22.13 4.78
N LEU A 258 -2.59 -21.76 4.85
CA LEU A 258 -3.47 -22.16 5.94
C LEU A 258 -3.68 -23.67 5.94
N GLU A 259 -3.88 -24.26 4.75
CA GLU A 259 -4.04 -25.71 4.60
C GLU A 259 -2.79 -26.49 5.03
N LEU A 260 -1.61 -26.03 4.63
CA LEU A 260 -0.32 -26.63 4.98
C LEU A 260 -0.02 -26.54 6.49
N LEU A 261 -0.54 -25.51 7.16
CA LEU A 261 -0.43 -25.32 8.60
C LEU A 261 -1.59 -25.98 9.38
N ASP A 262 -2.51 -26.65 8.68
CA ASP A 262 -3.69 -27.29 9.26
C ASP A 262 -4.60 -26.29 10.03
N LEU A 263 -4.71 -25.07 9.51
CA LEU A 263 -5.56 -23.99 10.01
C LEU A 263 -6.88 -23.91 9.23
N ASP A 264 -7.94 -23.49 9.95
CA ASP A 264 -9.28 -23.29 9.35
C ASP A 264 -9.40 -21.94 8.64
#